data_8af13faa6645608173e87c851d780124
#
_entry.id   8af13faa6645608173e87c851d780124
#
_cell.length_a   1.000
_cell.length_b   1.000
_cell.length_c   1.000
_cell.angle_alpha   90.00
_cell.angle_beta   90.00
_cell.angle_gamma   90.00
#
_symmetry.space_group_name_H-M   'P 1'
#
loop_
_entity.id
_entity.type
_entity.pdbx_description
1 polymer ?
#
loop_
_entity_poly.entity_id
_entity_poly.type
_entity_poly.pdbx_seq_one_letter_code
_entity_poly.pdbx_strand_id
1 'polypeptide(L)'
;VSFYLLNDDKVNQEAFACRLCQRALSEGLPLFVWCESLEAMERFDQLLWTLQASSFIPHEIDDHQAPICLGLSVPDALLKATERKVGCLNLSQNAVDATMFDRVLEIIEANDAAKIAGRERFKGYKIQGITPTTHQIK
;
A
#
# COMPACT_ATOMS: atom_id res chain seq x y z
N VAL A 1 11.52 0.39 -2.58
CA VAL A 1 10.64 0.66 -1.42
C VAL A 1 10.63 2.17 -1.15
N SER A 2 9.44 2.74 -1.15
CA SER A 2 9.25 4.17 -0.90
C SER A 2 8.43 4.38 0.37
N PHE A 3 8.93 5.22 1.27
CA PHE A 3 8.23 5.62 2.50
C PHE A 3 7.70 7.03 2.33
N TYR A 4 6.40 7.21 2.52
CA TYR A 4 5.74 8.51 2.48
C TYR A 4 5.47 8.96 3.91
N LEU A 5 6.13 10.04 4.32
CA LEU A 5 6.03 10.59 5.68
C LEU A 5 5.01 11.72 5.70
N LEU A 6 3.88 11.50 6.37
CA LEU A 6 2.84 12.52 6.49
C LEU A 6 3.22 13.55 7.54
N ASN A 7 3.07 14.83 7.23
CA ASN A 7 3.45 15.93 8.12
C ASN A 7 2.27 16.47 8.94
N ASP A 8 1.05 16.09 8.58
CA ASP A 8 -0.17 16.62 9.20
C ASP A 8 -0.92 15.48 9.87
N ASP A 9 -1.19 15.60 11.17
CA ASP A 9 -1.95 14.61 11.92
C ASP A 9 -3.42 14.52 11.48
N LYS A 10 -3.90 15.47 10.69
CA LYS A 10 -5.24 15.43 10.09
C LYS A 10 -5.31 14.56 8.85
N VAL A 11 -4.18 14.23 8.24
CA VAL A 11 -4.13 13.35 7.08
C VAL A 11 -3.82 11.95 7.57
N ASN A 12 -4.79 11.05 7.42
CA ASN A 12 -4.60 9.67 7.86
C ASN A 12 -4.05 8.78 6.74
N GLN A 13 -3.57 7.61 7.14
CA GLN A 13 -2.99 6.63 6.25
C GLN A 13 -3.95 6.25 5.12
N GLU A 14 -5.21 6.01 5.46
CA GLU A 14 -6.18 5.52 4.48
C GLU A 14 -6.51 6.55 3.41
N ALA A 15 -6.64 7.82 3.78
CA ALA A 15 -6.89 8.89 2.81
C ALA A 15 -5.72 9.05 1.85
N PHE A 16 -4.50 9.01 2.35
CA PHE A 16 -3.31 9.09 1.50
C PHE A 16 -3.17 7.83 0.63
N ALA A 17 -3.51 6.66 1.19
CA ALA A 17 -3.50 5.41 0.44
C ALA A 17 -4.43 5.48 -0.79
N CYS A 18 -5.59 6.11 -0.65
CA CYS A 18 -6.49 6.31 -1.78
C CYS A 18 -5.84 7.14 -2.89
N ARG A 19 -5.08 8.17 -2.54
CA ARG A 19 -4.33 8.98 -3.51
C ARG A 19 -3.29 8.15 -4.24
N LEU A 20 -2.59 7.27 -3.52
CA LEU A 20 -1.61 6.38 -4.13
C LEU A 20 -2.25 5.38 -5.08
N CYS A 21 -3.43 4.88 -4.73
CA CYS A 21 -4.20 4.00 -5.62
C CYS A 21 -4.58 4.72 -6.91
N GLN A 22 -5.05 5.97 -6.82
CA GLN A 22 -5.37 6.78 -8.00
C GLN A 22 -4.15 6.98 -8.89
N ARG A 23 -3.01 7.29 -8.27
CA ARG A 23 -1.77 7.53 -8.98
C ARG A 23 -1.28 6.25 -9.68
N ALA A 24 -1.31 5.12 -8.98
CA ALA A 24 -0.93 3.85 -9.56
C ALA A 24 -1.81 3.51 -10.76
N LEU A 25 -3.12 3.74 -10.63
CA LEU A 25 -4.06 3.49 -11.72
C LEU A 25 -3.75 4.37 -12.93
N SER A 26 -3.46 5.66 -12.71
CA SER A 26 -3.15 6.59 -13.81
C SER A 26 -1.82 6.25 -14.48
N GLU A 27 -0.88 5.66 -13.76
CA GLU A 27 0.42 5.24 -14.30
C GLU A 27 0.38 3.83 -14.90
N GLY A 28 -0.76 3.15 -14.80
CA GLY A 28 -0.90 1.80 -15.31
C GLY A 28 -0.18 0.74 -14.47
N LEU A 29 0.10 1.02 -13.20
CA LEU A 29 0.73 0.08 -12.29
C LEU A 29 -0.33 -0.71 -11.52
N PRO A 30 -0.45 -2.04 -11.76
CA PRO A 30 -1.32 -2.86 -10.91
C PRO A 30 -0.81 -2.84 -9.46
N LEU A 31 -1.74 -2.77 -8.51
CA LEU A 31 -1.39 -2.59 -7.11
C LEU A 31 -2.09 -3.62 -6.23
N PHE A 32 -1.32 -4.29 -5.38
CA PHE A 32 -1.86 -5.12 -4.31
C PHE A 32 -1.82 -4.30 -3.02
N VAL A 33 -2.97 -4.12 -2.38
CA VAL A 33 -3.08 -3.41 -1.10
C VAL A 33 -3.13 -4.45 0.01
N TRP A 34 -2.05 -4.54 0.80
CA TRP A 34 -1.94 -5.51 1.88
C TRP A 34 -2.54 -4.91 3.15
N CYS A 35 -3.72 -5.39 3.55
CA CYS A 35 -4.45 -4.86 4.69
C CYS A 35 -4.11 -5.61 5.97
N GLU A 36 -4.19 -4.92 7.10
CA GLU A 36 -3.83 -5.47 8.41
C GLU A 36 -4.85 -6.49 8.91
N SER A 37 -6.13 -6.24 8.66
CA SER A 37 -7.20 -7.09 9.16
C SER A 37 -8.40 -7.03 8.21
N LEU A 38 -9.34 -7.97 8.40
CA LEU A 38 -10.57 -7.98 7.63
C LEU A 38 -11.35 -6.67 7.81
N GLU A 39 -11.42 -6.16 9.04
CA GLU A 39 -12.11 -4.89 9.33
C GLU A 39 -11.44 -3.71 8.60
N ALA A 40 -10.11 -3.64 8.64
CA ALA A 40 -9.37 -2.60 7.96
C ALA A 40 -9.56 -2.69 6.44
N MET A 41 -9.58 -3.90 5.89
CA MET A 41 -9.78 -4.14 4.47
C MET A 41 -11.17 -3.69 4.03
N GLU A 42 -12.20 -4.05 4.79
CA GLU A 42 -13.59 -3.65 4.48
C GLU A 42 -13.75 -2.14 4.57
N ARG A 43 -13.14 -1.51 5.57
CA ARG A 43 -13.17 -0.05 5.73
C ARG A 43 -12.48 0.65 4.55
N PHE A 44 -11.35 0.14 4.11
CA PHE A 44 -10.63 0.72 2.97
C PHE A 44 -11.40 0.53 1.66
N ASP A 45 -12.01 -0.63 1.48
CA ASP A 45 -12.87 -0.90 0.33
C ASP A 45 -14.01 0.11 0.24
N GLN A 46 -14.70 0.35 1.36
CA GLN A 46 -15.77 1.34 1.41
C GLN A 46 -15.26 2.75 1.14
N LEU A 47 -14.09 3.08 1.67
CA LEU A 47 -13.49 4.39 1.47
C LEU A 47 -13.17 4.65 0.00
N LEU A 48 -12.65 3.64 -0.71
CA LEU A 48 -12.39 3.76 -2.15
C LEU A 48 -13.69 4.04 -2.93
N TRP A 49 -14.79 3.43 -2.52
CA TRP A 49 -16.09 3.67 -3.15
C TRP A 49 -16.61 5.09 -2.88
N THR A 50 -16.44 5.59 -1.64
CA THR A 50 -17.07 6.85 -1.21
C THR A 50 -16.27 8.09 -1.56
N LEU A 51 -14.94 8.03 -1.53
CA LEU A 51 -14.09 9.19 -1.83
C LEU A 51 -13.97 9.49 -3.32
N GLN A 52 -14.44 8.60 -4.17
CA GLN A 52 -14.27 8.69 -5.60
C GLN A 52 -15.59 8.98 -6.33
N ALA A 53 -16.37 9.93 -5.80
CA ALA A 53 -17.65 10.29 -6.40
C ALA A 53 -17.52 10.78 -7.85
N SER A 54 -16.38 11.42 -8.19
CA SER A 54 -16.13 11.95 -9.53
C SER A 54 -15.19 11.10 -10.38
N SER A 55 -14.49 10.12 -9.77
CA SER A 55 -13.60 9.24 -10.51
C SER A 55 -13.62 7.85 -9.89
N PHE A 56 -13.97 6.88 -10.71
CA PHE A 56 -14.07 5.48 -10.29
C PHE A 56 -12.69 4.83 -10.25
N ILE A 57 -12.38 4.17 -9.11
CA ILE A 57 -11.16 3.35 -8.99
C ILE A 57 -11.57 1.89 -9.05
N PRO A 58 -11.27 1.17 -10.15
CA PRO A 58 -11.53 -0.27 -10.20
C PRO A 58 -10.73 -1.01 -9.16
N HIS A 59 -11.42 -1.66 -8.22
CA HIS A 59 -10.78 -2.43 -7.16
C HIS A 59 -11.66 -3.61 -6.76
N GLU A 60 -11.04 -4.65 -6.28
CA GLU A 60 -11.74 -5.85 -5.80
C GLU A 60 -10.96 -6.46 -4.64
N ILE A 61 -11.69 -7.15 -3.76
CA ILE A 61 -11.10 -7.94 -2.69
C ILE A 61 -10.73 -9.31 -3.24
N ASP A 62 -9.48 -9.73 -3.02
CA ASP A 62 -8.94 -11.04 -3.40
C ASP A 62 -9.03 -11.37 -4.90
N ASP A 63 -9.20 -10.35 -5.76
CA ASP A 63 -9.17 -10.53 -7.21
C ASP A 63 -7.87 -9.97 -7.78
N HIS A 64 -6.91 -10.86 -8.07
CA HIS A 64 -5.59 -10.48 -8.57
C HIS A 64 -5.62 -9.89 -9.99
N GLN A 65 -6.73 -9.99 -10.71
CA GLN A 65 -6.88 -9.45 -12.07
C GLN A 65 -7.36 -8.00 -12.05
N ALA A 66 -7.95 -7.54 -10.94
CA ALA A 66 -8.36 -6.15 -10.81
C ALA A 66 -7.12 -5.25 -10.78
N PRO A 67 -7.19 -4.00 -11.31
CA PRO A 67 -6.07 -3.06 -11.21
C PRO A 67 -5.63 -2.79 -9.79
N ILE A 68 -6.59 -2.73 -8.86
CA ILE A 68 -6.33 -2.59 -7.42
C ILE A 68 -6.93 -3.81 -6.74
N CYS A 69 -6.08 -4.63 -6.13
CA CYS A 69 -6.50 -5.83 -5.43
C CYS A 69 -6.26 -5.65 -3.92
N LEU A 70 -7.30 -5.83 -3.12
CA LEU A 70 -7.19 -5.76 -1.65
C LEU A 70 -7.11 -7.18 -1.10
N GLY A 71 -6.26 -7.38 -0.08
CA GLY A 71 -6.17 -8.70 0.54
C GLY A 71 -5.42 -8.69 1.85
N LEU A 72 -5.54 -9.81 2.57
CA LEU A 72 -4.84 -10.06 3.84
C LEU A 72 -3.58 -10.88 3.63
N SER A 73 -3.46 -11.53 2.48
CA SER A 73 -2.28 -12.28 2.06
C SER A 73 -2.17 -12.21 0.55
N VAL A 74 -0.96 -12.36 0.04
CA VAL A 74 -0.73 -12.27 -1.40
C VAL A 74 -1.32 -13.51 -2.08
N PRO A 75 -2.20 -13.33 -3.10
CA PRO A 75 -2.74 -14.47 -3.84
C PRO A 75 -1.64 -15.27 -4.55
N ASP A 76 -1.75 -16.59 -4.54
CA ASP A 76 -0.78 -17.47 -5.22
C ASP A 76 -0.63 -17.13 -6.70
N ALA A 77 -1.74 -16.80 -7.36
CA ALA A 77 -1.73 -16.44 -8.77
C ALA A 77 -0.87 -15.19 -9.03
N LEU A 78 -0.86 -14.25 -8.08
CA LEU A 78 -0.03 -13.06 -8.18
C LEU A 78 1.45 -13.39 -8.04
N LEU A 79 1.78 -14.32 -7.14
CA LEU A 79 3.15 -14.78 -6.92
C LEU A 79 3.71 -15.53 -8.13
N LYS A 80 2.84 -16.21 -8.87
CA LYS A 80 3.24 -17.00 -10.04
C LYS A 80 3.29 -16.18 -11.33
N ALA A 81 2.77 -14.95 -11.32
CA ALA A 81 2.72 -14.09 -12.50
C ALA A 81 4.07 -13.39 -12.69
N THR A 82 5.05 -14.11 -13.22
CA THR A 82 6.43 -13.63 -13.37
C THR A 82 6.57 -12.47 -14.35
N GLU A 83 5.62 -12.30 -15.26
CA GLU A 83 5.68 -11.27 -16.29
C GLU A 83 4.97 -9.97 -15.89
N ARG A 84 4.11 -10.01 -14.87
CA ARG A 84 3.31 -8.86 -14.48
C ARG A 84 4.01 -8.10 -13.34
N LYS A 85 4.31 -6.84 -13.60
CA LYS A 85 4.88 -5.97 -12.57
C LYS A 85 3.76 -5.45 -11.68
N VAL A 86 3.78 -5.84 -10.42
CA VAL A 86 2.76 -5.44 -9.45
C VAL A 86 3.43 -4.71 -8.30
N GLY A 87 2.88 -3.55 -7.93
CA GLY A 87 3.30 -2.83 -6.74
C GLY A 87 2.53 -3.30 -5.51
N CYS A 88 3.10 -3.11 -4.34
CA CYS A 88 2.45 -3.40 -3.07
C CYS A 88 2.29 -2.11 -2.27
N LEU A 89 1.05 -1.79 -1.88
CA LEU A 89 0.79 -0.76 -0.89
C LEU A 89 0.59 -1.46 0.45
N ASN A 90 1.57 -1.31 1.34
CA ASN A 90 1.56 -2.02 2.61
C ASN A 90 0.84 -1.20 3.69
N LEU A 91 -0.36 -1.61 4.05
CA LEU A 91 -1.12 -1.03 5.15
C LEU A 91 -1.04 -1.90 6.42
N SER A 92 -0.25 -2.98 6.38
CA SER A 92 -0.06 -3.86 7.53
C SER A 92 1.03 -3.32 8.46
N GLN A 93 1.19 -3.97 9.62
CA GLN A 93 2.17 -3.54 10.62
C GLN A 93 3.58 -4.10 10.35
N ASN A 94 3.71 -5.06 9.46
CA ASN A 94 4.97 -5.75 9.21
C ASN A 94 5.53 -5.40 7.84
N ALA A 95 6.87 -5.40 7.73
CA ALA A 95 7.52 -5.27 6.44
C ALA A 95 7.16 -6.47 5.55
N VAL A 96 6.99 -6.22 4.25
CA VAL A 96 6.70 -7.29 3.28
C VAL A 96 7.99 -7.76 2.63
N ASP A 97 7.93 -8.91 1.97
CA ASP A 97 9.06 -9.38 1.16
C ASP A 97 9.07 -8.56 -0.14
N ALA A 98 10.00 -7.62 -0.23
CA ALA A 98 10.06 -6.68 -1.35
C ALA A 98 10.45 -7.36 -2.67
N THR A 99 11.00 -8.58 -2.62
CA THR A 99 11.35 -9.32 -3.84
C THR A 99 10.11 -9.82 -4.59
N MET A 100 8.95 -9.86 -3.91
CA MET A 100 7.69 -10.30 -4.51
C MET A 100 7.02 -9.23 -5.36
N PHE A 101 7.46 -7.98 -5.26
CA PHE A 101 6.81 -6.84 -5.91
C PHE A 101 7.80 -6.01 -6.70
N ASP A 102 7.29 -5.35 -7.73
CA ASP A 102 8.08 -4.39 -8.52
C ASP A 102 8.37 -3.13 -7.71
N ARG A 103 7.44 -2.74 -6.85
CA ARG A 103 7.54 -1.55 -6.01
C ARG A 103 6.76 -1.77 -4.72
N VAL A 104 7.30 -1.29 -3.60
CA VAL A 104 6.60 -1.33 -2.31
C VAL A 104 6.41 0.10 -1.82
N LEU A 105 5.19 0.43 -1.42
CA LEU A 105 4.82 1.75 -0.91
C LEU A 105 4.43 1.63 0.56
N GLU A 106 5.03 2.47 1.39
CA GLU A 106 4.78 2.54 2.84
C GLU A 106 4.32 3.93 3.21
N ILE A 107 3.38 4.01 4.15
CA ILE A 107 2.85 5.30 4.63
C ILE A 107 3.08 5.38 6.12
N ILE A 108 3.65 6.49 6.59
CA ILE A 108 3.86 6.72 8.02
C ILE A 108 3.10 7.97 8.43
N GLU A 109 2.09 7.79 9.29
CA GLU A 109 1.32 8.90 9.82
C GLU A 109 2.16 9.76 10.77
N ALA A 110 1.74 11.02 10.99
CA ALA A 110 2.48 11.99 11.78
C ALA A 110 2.24 11.84 13.29
N ASN A 111 2.34 10.61 13.81
CA ASN A 111 2.24 10.34 15.24
C ASN A 111 3.36 9.40 15.66
N ASP A 112 3.67 9.39 16.96
CA ASP A 112 4.82 8.66 17.48
C ASP A 112 4.70 7.16 17.30
N ALA A 113 3.52 6.59 17.51
CA ALA A 113 3.30 5.16 17.36
C ALA A 113 3.55 4.71 15.91
N ALA A 114 3.05 5.49 14.93
CA ALA A 114 3.26 5.20 13.51
C ALA A 114 4.75 5.31 13.14
N LYS A 115 5.45 6.30 13.69
CA LYS A 115 6.88 6.47 13.44
C LYS A 115 7.71 5.32 13.99
N ILE A 116 7.37 4.83 15.18
CA ILE A 116 8.06 3.69 15.79
C ILE A 116 7.84 2.43 14.93
N ALA A 117 6.59 2.15 14.57
CA ALA A 117 6.27 0.99 13.73
C ALA A 117 6.93 1.11 12.36
N GLY A 118 6.95 2.30 11.79
CA GLY A 118 7.60 2.57 10.50
C GLY A 118 9.10 2.33 10.51
N ARG A 119 9.76 2.69 11.61
CA ARG A 119 11.20 2.43 11.77
C ARG A 119 11.49 0.94 11.79
N GLU A 120 10.64 0.15 12.43
CA GLU A 120 10.82 -1.30 12.47
C GLU A 120 10.66 -1.90 11.05
N ARG A 121 9.69 -1.43 10.28
CA ARG A 121 9.54 -1.87 8.89
C ARG A 121 10.74 -1.45 8.04
N PHE A 122 11.24 -0.22 8.24
CA PHE A 122 12.42 0.28 7.54
C PHE A 122 13.62 -0.62 7.78
N LYS A 123 13.85 -1.01 9.05
CA LYS A 123 14.91 -1.95 9.40
C LYS A 123 14.71 -3.30 8.71
N GLY A 124 13.47 -3.78 8.64
CA GLY A 124 13.13 -5.03 7.97
C GLY A 124 13.54 -5.01 6.50
N TYR A 125 13.34 -3.90 5.81
CA TYR A 125 13.75 -3.77 4.42
C TYR A 125 15.27 -3.71 4.29
N LYS A 126 15.95 -3.05 5.21
CA LYS A 126 17.41 -3.02 5.20
C LYS A 126 18.02 -4.41 5.39
N ILE A 127 17.41 -5.24 6.23
CA ILE A 127 17.83 -6.63 6.40
C ILE A 127 17.70 -7.41 5.08
N GLN A 128 16.71 -7.07 4.26
CA GLN A 128 16.53 -7.66 2.93
C GLN A 128 17.55 -7.14 1.91
N GLY A 129 18.44 -6.24 2.32
CA GLY A 129 19.43 -5.66 1.40
C GLY A 129 18.90 -4.48 0.59
N ILE A 130 17.79 -3.89 0.99
CA ILE A 130 17.14 -2.80 0.30
C ILE A 130 17.37 -1.50 1.06
N THR A 131 17.64 -0.41 0.33
CA THR A 131 17.72 0.92 0.91
C THR A 131 16.45 1.68 0.52
N PRO A 132 15.47 1.82 1.45
CA PRO A 132 14.23 2.53 1.14
C PRO A 132 14.49 4.02 0.92
N THR A 133 13.68 4.62 0.04
CA THR A 133 13.65 6.08 -0.13
C THR A 133 12.55 6.67 0.73
N THR A 134 12.71 7.93 1.15
CA THR A 134 11.72 8.63 1.97
C THR A 134 11.26 9.90 1.26
N HIS A 135 9.96 10.19 1.40
CA HIS A 135 9.35 11.38 0.82
C HIS A 135 8.55 12.11 1.89
N GLN A 136 8.82 13.40 2.06
CA GLN A 136 8.05 14.25 2.99
C GLN A 136 6.82 14.76 2.26
N ILE A 137 5.65 14.51 2.85
CA ILE A 137 4.38 14.97 2.29
C ILE A 137 3.93 16.20 3.09
N LYS A 138 3.80 17.31 2.41
CA LYS A 138 3.40 18.58 3.04
C LYS A 138 1.92 18.83 2.92
#